data_7686bf3da4cb458aa22a06c926ee264f
#
_entry.id   7686bf3da4cb458aa22a06c926ee264f
#
_cell.length_a   1.000
_cell.length_b   1.000
_cell.length_c   1.000
_cell.angle_alpha   90.00
_cell.angle_beta   90.00
_cell.angle_gamma   90.00
#
_symmetry.space_group_name_H-M   'P 1'
#
loop_
_entity.id
_entity.type
_entity.pdbx_description
1 polymer ?
#
loop_
_entity_poly.entity_id
_entity_poly.type
_entity_poly.pdbx_seq_one_letter_code
_entity_poly.pdbx_strand_id
1 'polypeptide(L)'
;MTSAPTSRLAWIDWMRGLACVVMFQTHCYDSWLGGEARKGLFLEYSQRLGTLPAPLFLFLAGISFALVAGKLVRKNATPVQITRTMARRGAEIVGFGLLFRLQEYLIAWGWAPWTDLFRVDILNVIGLSMILMALLYGLVLRTAAGETTNAGEGNSRASSSAAGSSATSSSANAPVAALVIAAVATVVAIALLTPPLYTTWRPTWLPWEIESYVDGCHNLGAPQPWLFCMFPWSGFAFAGLAAGAILFSDRARARTAQTLAWFAAIGAAAILIARQLDHSSLQLYSTYDYWHTSPNFFMMRVGMLLLIAFLVYAWCRWGLATRGAGIWGFSPLIQLGQASLLVYWVHIEFVYGRFSILPKRAVGIATASRGLIEICLFMLVLSMLRTRIDWKSLRLALRARISQPAG
;
A
#
# COMPACT_ATOMS: atom_id res chain seq x y z
N MET A 1 -13.30 -15.51 30.93
CA MET A 1 -13.96 -15.01 29.71
C MET A 1 -12.92 -14.24 28.89
N THR A 2 -12.27 -14.90 27.94
CA THR A 2 -11.31 -14.28 27.01
C THR A 2 -12.13 -13.48 25.99
N SER A 3 -11.98 -12.15 26.00
CA SER A 3 -12.58 -11.26 25.02
C SER A 3 -12.18 -11.75 23.61
N ALA A 4 -13.20 -12.05 22.78
CA ALA A 4 -12.97 -12.41 21.40
C ALA A 4 -12.06 -11.36 20.73
N PRO A 5 -10.99 -11.75 20.04
CA PRO A 5 -10.10 -10.81 19.39
C PRO A 5 -10.95 -10.00 18.40
N THR A 6 -10.85 -8.67 18.48
CA THR A 6 -11.46 -7.74 17.51
C THR A 6 -11.21 -8.30 16.11
N SER A 7 -12.27 -8.65 15.40
CA SER A 7 -12.19 -9.36 14.11
C SER A 7 -11.30 -8.59 13.14
N ARG A 8 -10.02 -8.95 13.05
CA ARG A 8 -9.14 -8.52 11.97
C ARG A 8 -9.78 -9.02 10.68
N LEU A 9 -9.80 -8.20 9.67
CA LEU A 9 -10.30 -8.59 8.37
C LEU A 9 -9.28 -9.55 7.74
N ALA A 10 -9.44 -10.85 7.96
CA ALA A 10 -8.49 -11.90 7.57
C ALA A 10 -8.09 -11.83 6.09
N TRP A 11 -9.01 -11.43 5.22
CA TRP A 11 -8.75 -11.29 3.79
C TRP A 11 -7.75 -10.16 3.47
N ILE A 12 -7.71 -9.08 4.27
CA ILE A 12 -6.72 -8.00 4.11
C ILE A 12 -5.31 -8.51 4.49
N ASP A 13 -5.20 -9.23 5.61
CA ASP A 13 -3.92 -9.81 6.01
C ASP A 13 -3.49 -10.90 5.02
N TRP A 14 -4.43 -11.67 4.48
CA TRP A 14 -4.16 -12.65 3.42
C TRP A 14 -3.62 -11.97 2.14
N MET A 15 -4.23 -10.87 1.70
CA MET A 15 -3.73 -10.08 0.56
C MET A 15 -2.31 -9.54 0.79
N ARG A 16 -2.01 -9.05 2.00
CA ARG A 16 -0.66 -8.62 2.36
C ARG A 16 0.34 -9.78 2.29
N GLY A 17 -0.04 -10.95 2.76
CA GLY A 17 0.78 -12.15 2.68
C GLY A 17 1.02 -12.59 1.24
N LEU A 18 0.00 -12.54 0.38
CA LEU A 18 0.15 -12.77 -1.05
C LEU A 18 1.17 -11.80 -1.67
N ALA A 19 1.03 -10.49 -1.34
CA ALA A 19 2.00 -9.49 -1.78
C ALA A 19 3.42 -9.80 -1.32
N CYS A 20 3.62 -10.28 -0.07
CA CYS A 20 4.92 -10.72 0.42
C CYS A 20 5.50 -11.87 -0.41
N VAL A 21 4.73 -12.91 -0.68
CA VAL A 21 5.20 -14.08 -1.44
C VAL A 21 5.59 -13.70 -2.87
N VAL A 22 4.76 -12.92 -3.56
CA VAL A 22 5.08 -12.45 -4.92
C VAL A 22 6.29 -11.51 -4.91
N MET A 23 6.45 -10.69 -3.88
CA MET A 23 7.62 -9.84 -3.69
C MET A 23 8.90 -10.68 -3.50
N PHE A 24 8.86 -11.72 -2.66
CA PHE A 24 10.00 -12.61 -2.48
C PHE A 24 10.37 -13.29 -3.80
N GLN A 25 9.39 -13.80 -4.54
CA GLN A 25 9.57 -14.42 -5.85
C GLN A 25 10.27 -13.45 -6.82
N THR A 26 9.80 -12.22 -6.91
CA THR A 26 10.36 -11.21 -7.81
C THR A 26 11.81 -10.90 -7.47
N HIS A 27 12.08 -10.63 -6.21
CA HIS A 27 13.40 -10.25 -5.74
C HIS A 27 14.41 -11.40 -5.83
N CYS A 28 14.01 -12.62 -5.49
CA CYS A 28 14.86 -13.80 -5.59
C CYS A 28 15.29 -14.06 -7.04
N TYR A 29 14.35 -14.03 -7.97
CA TYR A 29 14.68 -14.27 -9.38
C TYR A 29 15.44 -13.10 -9.99
N ASP A 30 15.13 -11.86 -9.64
CA ASP A 30 15.90 -10.71 -10.13
C ASP A 30 17.34 -10.73 -9.61
N SER A 31 17.54 -11.02 -8.33
CA SER A 31 18.87 -11.01 -7.71
C SER A 31 19.75 -12.16 -8.19
N TRP A 32 19.22 -13.38 -8.24
CA TRP A 32 20.03 -14.60 -8.32
C TRP A 32 20.14 -15.21 -9.70
N LEU A 33 19.11 -15.07 -10.57
CA LEU A 33 19.17 -15.65 -11.91
C LEU A 33 20.29 -15.03 -12.74
N GLY A 34 21.07 -15.90 -13.38
CA GLY A 34 22.19 -15.54 -14.24
C GLY A 34 22.14 -16.20 -15.60
N GLY A 35 23.08 -15.85 -16.48
CA GLY A 35 23.28 -16.47 -17.78
C GLY A 35 22.01 -16.48 -18.65
N GLU A 36 21.76 -17.59 -19.31
CA GLU A 36 20.59 -17.79 -20.20
C GLU A 36 19.25 -17.78 -19.46
N ALA A 37 19.24 -18.19 -18.17
CA ALA A 37 18.02 -18.14 -17.36
C ALA A 37 17.48 -16.70 -17.19
N ARG A 38 18.37 -15.69 -17.26
CA ARG A 38 17.99 -14.27 -17.17
C ARG A 38 17.42 -13.72 -18.48
N LYS A 39 17.73 -14.33 -19.61
CA LYS A 39 17.23 -13.92 -20.95
C LYS A 39 15.93 -14.63 -21.33
N GLY A 40 15.52 -15.65 -20.58
CA GLY A 40 14.38 -16.49 -20.92
C GLY A 40 13.02 -15.91 -20.52
N LEU A 41 11.97 -16.42 -21.17
CA LEU A 41 10.56 -16.08 -20.90
C LEU A 41 10.17 -16.27 -19.43
N PHE A 42 10.84 -17.19 -18.73
CA PHE A 42 10.58 -17.43 -17.29
C PHE A 42 10.77 -16.16 -16.46
N LEU A 43 11.92 -15.49 -16.63
CA LEU A 43 12.17 -14.25 -15.87
C LEU A 43 11.20 -13.15 -16.31
N GLU A 44 10.92 -13.04 -17.60
CA GLU A 44 9.98 -12.04 -18.11
C GLU A 44 8.60 -12.18 -17.47
N TYR A 45 8.01 -13.37 -17.46
CA TYR A 45 6.70 -13.61 -16.81
C TYR A 45 6.77 -13.42 -15.29
N SER A 46 7.87 -13.86 -14.68
CA SER A 46 8.14 -13.65 -13.26
C SER A 46 8.15 -12.17 -12.89
N GLN A 47 8.85 -11.33 -13.68
CA GLN A 47 8.92 -9.89 -13.43
C GLN A 47 7.59 -9.18 -13.74
N ARG A 48 6.82 -9.63 -14.73
CA ARG A 48 5.45 -9.14 -14.96
C ARG A 48 4.56 -9.36 -13.72
N LEU A 49 4.61 -10.53 -13.11
CA LEU A 49 3.91 -10.81 -11.84
C LEU A 49 4.48 -9.91 -10.73
N GLY A 50 5.78 -9.68 -10.73
CA GLY A 50 6.51 -8.82 -9.81
C GLY A 50 6.12 -7.34 -9.85
N THR A 51 5.36 -6.91 -10.84
CA THR A 51 4.83 -5.54 -10.87
C THR A 51 3.65 -5.33 -9.91
N LEU A 52 3.09 -6.38 -9.30
CA LEU A 52 1.89 -6.31 -8.45
C LEU A 52 2.16 -6.00 -6.96
N PRO A 53 3.23 -6.48 -6.30
CA PRO A 53 3.39 -6.31 -4.85
C PRO A 53 3.36 -4.86 -4.38
N ALA A 54 4.11 -3.98 -5.02
CA ALA A 54 4.20 -2.57 -4.62
C ALA A 54 2.84 -1.83 -4.76
N PRO A 55 2.12 -1.90 -5.91
CA PRO A 55 0.76 -1.39 -6.01
C PRO A 55 -0.19 -1.99 -4.96
N LEU A 56 -0.06 -3.29 -4.67
CA LEU A 56 -0.91 -3.98 -3.72
C LEU A 56 -0.67 -3.49 -2.28
N PHE A 57 0.58 -3.29 -1.86
CA PHE A 57 0.89 -2.72 -0.55
C PHE A 57 0.37 -1.28 -0.40
N LEU A 58 0.52 -0.44 -1.42
CA LEU A 58 0.00 0.93 -1.43
C LEU A 58 -1.53 0.95 -1.37
N PHE A 59 -2.19 0.14 -2.18
CA PHE A 59 -3.64 -0.01 -2.19
C PHE A 59 -4.17 -0.47 -0.82
N LEU A 60 -3.53 -1.47 -0.21
CA LEU A 60 -3.87 -1.95 1.12
C LEU A 60 -3.57 -0.93 2.22
N ALA A 61 -2.57 -0.07 2.05
CA ALA A 61 -2.34 1.07 2.95
C ALA A 61 -3.52 2.04 2.91
N GLY A 62 -4.05 2.37 1.71
CA GLY A 62 -5.24 3.20 1.55
C GLY A 62 -6.49 2.58 2.16
N ILE A 63 -6.76 1.28 1.91
CA ILE A 63 -7.87 0.55 2.55
C ILE A 63 -7.73 0.57 4.08
N SER A 64 -6.52 0.34 4.59
CA SER A 64 -6.25 0.34 6.03
C SER A 64 -6.41 1.72 6.65
N PHE A 65 -6.03 2.76 5.90
CA PHE A 65 -6.27 4.14 6.29
C PHE A 65 -7.77 4.40 6.49
N ALA A 66 -8.60 4.09 5.48
CA ALA A 66 -10.06 4.27 5.56
C ALA A 66 -10.68 3.50 6.74
N LEU A 67 -10.24 2.26 6.97
CA LEU A 67 -10.69 1.45 8.10
C LEU A 67 -10.37 2.11 9.45
N VAL A 68 -9.16 2.61 9.64
CA VAL A 68 -8.72 3.23 10.89
C VAL A 68 -9.39 4.59 11.08
N ALA A 69 -9.44 5.42 10.04
CA ALA A 69 -10.11 6.72 10.08
C ALA A 69 -11.60 6.55 10.42
N GLY A 70 -12.30 5.60 9.79
CA GLY A 70 -13.68 5.28 10.12
C GLY A 70 -13.88 4.76 11.57
N LYS A 71 -12.91 4.06 12.15
CA LYS A 71 -12.94 3.69 13.58
C LYS A 71 -12.77 4.91 14.50
N LEU A 72 -11.94 5.88 14.11
CA LEU A 72 -11.75 7.12 14.88
C LEU A 72 -13.01 8.00 14.83
N VAL A 73 -13.65 8.12 13.65
CA VAL A 73 -14.94 8.81 13.52
C VAL A 73 -15.98 8.21 14.46
N ARG A 74 -16.13 6.89 14.49
CA ARG A 74 -17.05 6.21 15.41
C ARG A 74 -16.73 6.37 16.90
N LYS A 75 -15.50 6.76 17.21
CA LYS A 75 -15.07 7.13 18.57
C LYS A 75 -15.22 8.64 18.84
N ASN A 76 -15.95 9.36 17.99
CA ASN A 76 -16.16 10.81 18.06
C ASN A 76 -14.86 11.63 18.05
N ALA A 77 -13.79 11.14 17.40
CA ALA A 77 -12.57 11.91 17.23
C ALA A 77 -12.82 13.09 16.28
N THR A 78 -12.27 14.25 16.60
CA THR A 78 -12.37 15.44 15.76
C THR A 78 -11.60 15.28 14.44
N PRO A 79 -11.95 16.01 13.37
CA PRO A 79 -11.21 15.99 12.10
C PRO A 79 -9.69 16.22 12.31
N VAL A 80 -9.32 17.16 13.17
CA VAL A 80 -7.93 17.48 13.50
C VAL A 80 -7.22 16.29 14.17
N GLN A 81 -7.89 15.64 15.11
CA GLN A 81 -7.33 14.45 15.80
C GLN A 81 -7.12 13.28 14.83
N ILE A 82 -8.06 13.06 13.91
CA ILE A 82 -7.94 12.02 12.89
C ILE A 82 -6.76 12.32 11.96
N THR A 83 -6.70 13.54 11.41
CA THR A 83 -5.61 13.98 10.53
C THR A 83 -4.26 13.83 11.22
N ARG A 84 -4.11 14.36 12.44
CA ARG A 84 -2.85 14.26 13.20
C ARG A 84 -2.45 12.81 13.46
N THR A 85 -3.40 11.95 13.85
CA THR A 85 -3.13 10.54 14.14
C THR A 85 -2.66 9.79 12.92
N MET A 86 -3.32 10.03 11.78
CA MET A 86 -3.00 9.35 10.53
C MET A 86 -1.71 9.89 9.90
N ALA A 87 -1.48 11.20 9.93
CA ALA A 87 -0.24 11.82 9.47
C ALA A 87 0.96 11.34 10.30
N ARG A 88 0.83 11.26 11.63
CA ARG A 88 1.88 10.71 12.50
C ARG A 88 2.25 9.27 12.12
N ARG A 89 1.26 8.41 11.85
CA ARG A 89 1.52 7.04 11.38
C ARG A 89 2.25 7.02 10.04
N GLY A 90 1.89 7.93 9.12
CA GLY A 90 2.62 8.11 7.87
C GLY A 90 4.07 8.51 8.11
N ALA A 91 4.32 9.49 9.00
CA ALA A 91 5.66 9.93 9.37
C ALA A 91 6.49 8.82 10.05
N GLU A 92 5.87 7.99 10.89
CA GLU A 92 6.51 6.80 11.48
C GLU A 92 7.00 5.83 10.39
N ILE A 93 6.19 5.61 9.33
CA ILE A 93 6.57 4.74 8.20
C ILE A 93 7.69 5.37 7.36
N VAL A 94 7.64 6.69 7.10
CA VAL A 94 8.75 7.41 6.46
C VAL A 94 10.04 7.23 7.27
N GLY A 95 9.96 7.41 8.60
CA GLY A 95 11.10 7.19 9.50
C GLY A 95 11.68 5.78 9.40
N PHE A 96 10.83 4.75 9.31
CA PHE A 96 11.28 3.38 9.07
C PHE A 96 11.93 3.22 7.71
N GLY A 97 11.43 3.85 6.65
CA GLY A 97 12.07 3.84 5.33
C GLY A 97 13.47 4.49 5.35
N LEU A 98 13.62 5.62 6.04
CA LEU A 98 14.93 6.27 6.20
C LEU A 98 15.91 5.42 7.03
N LEU A 99 15.44 4.79 8.12
CA LEU A 99 16.25 3.87 8.91
C LEU A 99 16.68 2.66 8.09
N PHE A 100 15.82 2.14 7.24
CA PHE A 100 16.14 1.04 6.34
C PHE A 100 17.25 1.43 5.35
N ARG A 101 17.16 2.62 4.74
CA ARG A 101 18.21 3.13 3.85
C ARG A 101 19.53 3.36 4.57
N LEU A 102 19.49 3.91 5.78
CA LEU A 102 20.67 4.08 6.61
C LEU A 102 21.33 2.73 6.92
N GLN A 103 20.54 1.72 7.29
CA GLN A 103 21.05 0.37 7.56
C GLN A 103 21.69 -0.23 6.31
N GLU A 104 21.03 -0.18 5.14
CA GLU A 104 21.60 -0.69 3.89
C GLU A 104 22.92 0.00 3.53
N TYR A 105 22.97 1.33 3.67
CA TYR A 105 24.18 2.11 3.42
C TYR A 105 25.32 1.71 4.37
N LEU A 106 25.03 1.53 5.66
CA LEU A 106 26.04 1.11 6.65
C LEU A 106 26.56 -0.30 6.38
N ILE A 107 25.70 -1.23 5.98
CA ILE A 107 26.09 -2.60 5.60
C ILE A 107 26.95 -2.59 4.33
N ALA A 108 26.64 -1.67 3.40
CA ALA A 108 27.32 -1.48 2.14
C ALA A 108 28.48 -0.48 2.21
N TRP A 109 28.92 -0.08 3.40
CA TRP A 109 29.97 0.91 3.61
C TRP A 109 31.24 0.59 2.81
N GLY A 110 31.74 1.60 2.10
CA GLY A 110 32.96 1.49 1.28
C GLY A 110 32.73 1.09 -0.18
N TRP A 111 31.52 0.67 -0.58
CA TRP A 111 31.19 0.32 -1.97
C TRP A 111 29.88 0.92 -2.48
N ALA A 112 28.96 1.31 -1.61
CA ALA A 112 27.74 2.05 -2.01
C ALA A 112 28.02 3.55 -2.11
N PRO A 113 27.49 4.24 -3.14
CA PRO A 113 27.58 5.68 -3.23
C PRO A 113 26.73 6.35 -2.13
N TRP A 114 27.21 7.51 -1.63
CA TRP A 114 26.48 8.24 -0.58
C TRP A 114 25.05 8.66 -0.99
N THR A 115 24.79 8.79 -2.29
CA THR A 115 23.47 9.09 -2.85
C THR A 115 22.43 8.02 -2.54
N ASP A 116 22.84 6.79 -2.25
CA ASP A 116 21.93 5.69 -1.87
C ASP A 116 21.21 5.94 -0.53
N LEU A 117 21.74 6.80 0.33
CA LEU A 117 21.04 7.25 1.54
C LEU A 117 19.71 7.95 1.23
N PHE A 118 19.64 8.65 0.10
CA PHE A 118 18.46 9.40 -0.33
C PHE A 118 17.59 8.63 -1.31
N ARG A 119 17.97 7.40 -1.63
CA ARG A 119 17.21 6.55 -2.53
C ARG A 119 15.80 6.34 -2.00
N VAL A 120 14.81 6.68 -2.82
CA VAL A 120 13.40 6.56 -2.45
C VAL A 120 13.01 5.09 -2.35
N ASP A 121 12.51 4.72 -1.19
CA ASP A 121 12.02 3.37 -0.90
C ASP A 121 10.48 3.32 -0.92
N ILE A 122 9.93 2.14 -1.15
CA ILE A 122 8.47 1.93 -1.13
C ILE A 122 7.85 2.34 0.22
N LEU A 123 8.57 2.17 1.34
CA LEU A 123 8.10 2.60 2.67
C LEU A 123 7.95 4.12 2.74
N ASN A 124 8.89 4.86 2.15
CA ASN A 124 8.82 6.32 2.08
C ASN A 124 7.58 6.76 1.31
N VAL A 125 7.30 6.13 0.16
CA VAL A 125 6.12 6.44 -0.65
C VAL A 125 4.83 6.07 0.08
N ILE A 126 4.76 4.93 0.76
CA ILE A 126 3.61 4.54 1.58
C ILE A 126 3.37 5.59 2.67
N GLY A 127 4.43 5.97 3.40
CA GLY A 127 4.33 6.93 4.50
C GLY A 127 3.91 8.33 4.03
N LEU A 128 4.51 8.85 2.95
CA LEU A 128 4.14 10.13 2.35
C LEU A 128 2.71 10.09 1.79
N SER A 129 2.31 9.02 1.11
CA SER A 129 0.93 8.84 0.65
C SER A 129 -0.06 8.87 1.82
N MET A 130 0.28 8.26 2.96
CA MET A 130 -0.55 8.32 4.17
C MET A 130 -0.67 9.73 4.73
N ILE A 131 0.39 10.54 4.70
CA ILE A 131 0.35 11.96 5.13
C ILE A 131 -0.57 12.74 4.19
N LEU A 132 -0.42 12.59 2.87
CA LEU A 132 -1.26 13.27 1.89
C LEU A 132 -2.73 12.85 1.99
N MET A 133 -3.00 11.55 2.17
CA MET A 133 -4.37 11.06 2.44
C MET A 133 -4.94 11.66 3.73
N ALA A 134 -4.13 11.84 4.77
CA ALA A 134 -4.58 12.45 6.02
C ALA A 134 -4.95 13.93 5.83
N LEU A 135 -4.17 14.66 5.04
CA LEU A 135 -4.46 16.05 4.69
C LEU A 135 -5.74 16.16 3.85
N LEU A 136 -5.88 15.34 2.81
CA LEU A 136 -7.11 15.29 2.00
C LEU A 136 -8.34 14.95 2.84
N TYR A 137 -8.24 13.95 3.68
CA TYR A 137 -9.32 13.52 4.58
C TYR A 137 -9.73 14.64 5.54
N GLY A 138 -8.74 15.32 6.14
CA GLY A 138 -8.97 16.45 7.04
C GLY A 138 -9.63 17.63 6.33
N LEU A 139 -9.25 17.91 5.08
CA LEU A 139 -9.85 18.95 4.26
C LEU A 139 -11.34 18.63 3.98
N VAL A 140 -11.63 17.43 3.49
CA VAL A 140 -12.99 16.99 3.17
C VAL A 140 -13.91 17.02 4.40
N LEU A 141 -13.42 16.61 5.57
CA LEU A 141 -14.21 16.67 6.80
C LEU A 141 -14.49 18.11 7.26
N ARG A 142 -13.55 19.04 7.05
CA ARG A 142 -13.74 20.45 7.41
C ARG A 142 -14.75 21.14 6.50
N THR A 143 -14.71 20.89 5.19
CA THR A 143 -15.67 21.46 4.24
C THR A 143 -17.08 20.93 4.53
N ALA A 144 -17.26 19.64 4.77
CA ALA A 144 -18.54 19.06 5.14
C ALA A 144 -19.09 19.59 6.46
N ALA A 145 -18.25 19.91 7.44
CA ALA A 145 -18.67 20.52 8.70
C ALA A 145 -19.09 21.99 8.53
N GLY A 146 -18.42 22.75 7.66
CA GLY A 146 -18.75 24.15 7.36
C GLY A 146 -20.09 24.29 6.64
N GLU A 147 -20.43 23.37 5.73
CA GLU A 147 -21.73 23.35 5.03
C GLU A 147 -22.90 23.09 5.98
N THR A 148 -22.72 22.25 6.99
CA THR A 148 -23.77 21.98 7.99
C THR A 148 -24.03 23.17 8.93
N THR A 149 -23.02 23.96 9.26
CA THR A 149 -23.19 25.20 10.06
C THR A 149 -23.91 26.29 9.28
N ASN A 150 -23.58 26.50 8.01
CA ASN A 150 -24.21 27.48 7.16
C ASN A 150 -25.66 27.11 6.82
N ALA A 151 -25.98 25.83 6.64
CA ALA A 151 -27.35 25.36 6.41
C ALA A 151 -28.23 25.48 7.69
N GLY A 152 -27.62 25.39 8.88
CA GLY A 152 -28.32 25.58 10.15
C GLY A 152 -28.71 27.03 10.43
N GLU A 153 -27.90 28.01 10.04
CA GLU A 153 -28.17 29.43 10.21
C GLU A 153 -29.24 29.96 9.19
N GLY A 154 -29.30 29.36 7.99
CA GLY A 154 -30.31 29.72 6.98
C GLY A 154 -31.72 29.21 7.27
N ASN A 155 -31.87 28.14 8.06
CA ASN A 155 -33.15 27.45 8.27
C ASN A 155 -33.82 27.76 9.62
N SER A 156 -33.20 28.58 10.48
CA SER A 156 -33.80 29.00 11.76
C SER A 156 -34.96 30.03 11.58
N ARG A 157 -35.29 30.43 10.35
CA ARG A 157 -36.40 31.36 9.99
C ARG A 157 -37.62 30.73 9.36
N ALA A 158 -37.67 29.41 9.17
CA ALA A 158 -38.84 28.78 8.55
C ALA A 158 -39.26 27.50 9.28
N SER A 159 -40.35 27.63 10.04
CA SER A 159 -41.37 26.63 10.39
C SER A 159 -40.96 25.32 11.06
N SER A 160 -41.38 25.21 12.29
CA SER A 160 -41.73 23.98 12.99
C SER A 160 -42.84 23.26 12.23
N SER A 161 -42.56 22.11 11.64
CA SER A 161 -43.49 20.96 11.58
C SER A 161 -42.88 19.77 10.81
N ALA A 162 -42.91 18.61 11.44
CA ALA A 162 -42.96 17.24 10.90
C ALA A 162 -42.12 16.90 9.67
N ALA A 163 -40.89 16.46 9.86
CA ALA A 163 -40.25 15.53 8.93
C ALA A 163 -39.24 14.65 9.74
N GLY A 164 -39.78 13.55 10.26
CA GLY A 164 -38.97 12.57 10.97
C GLY A 164 -38.20 11.67 10.03
N SER A 165 -37.05 11.18 10.52
CA SER A 165 -36.29 9.97 10.18
C SER A 165 -35.59 9.81 8.82
N SER A 166 -35.94 10.53 7.73
CA SER A 166 -35.21 10.38 6.45
C SER A 166 -34.02 11.34 6.28
N ALA A 167 -33.99 12.45 7.01
CA ALA A 167 -32.94 13.46 6.91
C ALA A 167 -31.58 13.03 7.56
N THR A 168 -31.63 12.20 8.60
CA THR A 168 -30.43 11.77 9.33
C THR A 168 -29.54 10.78 8.56
N SER A 169 -30.13 9.94 7.70
CA SER A 169 -29.37 9.00 6.87
C SER A 169 -28.70 9.65 5.64
N SER A 170 -29.24 10.77 5.17
CA SER A 170 -28.68 11.53 4.04
C SER A 170 -27.42 12.31 4.44
N SER A 171 -27.39 12.92 5.63
CA SER A 171 -26.27 13.74 6.08
C SER A 171 -25.00 12.92 6.40
N ALA A 172 -25.13 11.70 6.88
CA ALA A 172 -23.99 10.82 7.19
C ALA A 172 -23.27 10.26 5.94
N ASN A 173 -23.92 10.22 4.80
CA ASN A 173 -23.32 9.69 3.56
C ASN A 173 -22.62 10.78 2.72
N ALA A 174 -22.91 12.04 2.91
CA ALA A 174 -22.31 13.15 2.17
C ALA A 174 -20.77 13.22 2.33
N PRO A 175 -20.18 13.13 3.54
CA PRO A 175 -18.74 13.16 3.70
C PRO A 175 -18.04 11.94 3.10
N VAL A 176 -18.69 10.78 3.06
CA VAL A 176 -18.12 9.57 2.41
C VAL A 176 -18.08 9.77 0.89
N ALA A 177 -19.15 10.27 0.29
CA ALA A 177 -19.18 10.54 -1.15
C ALA A 177 -18.15 11.60 -1.56
N ALA A 178 -18.06 12.70 -0.81
CA ALA A 178 -17.06 13.74 -1.04
C ALA A 178 -15.62 13.19 -0.95
N LEU A 179 -15.34 12.34 0.03
CA LEU A 179 -14.02 11.68 0.16
C LEU A 179 -13.72 10.77 -1.04
N VAL A 180 -14.68 9.96 -1.48
CA VAL A 180 -14.53 9.09 -2.64
C VAL A 180 -14.25 9.91 -3.89
N ILE A 181 -15.03 10.95 -4.14
CA ILE A 181 -14.85 11.85 -5.29
C ILE A 181 -13.45 12.50 -5.24
N ALA A 182 -13.06 13.06 -4.10
CA ALA A 182 -11.76 13.68 -3.93
C ALA A 182 -10.61 12.70 -4.13
N ALA A 183 -10.72 11.48 -3.58
CA ALA A 183 -9.71 10.43 -3.75
C ALA A 183 -9.61 9.97 -5.21
N VAL A 184 -10.73 9.75 -5.89
CA VAL A 184 -10.77 9.37 -7.32
C VAL A 184 -10.22 10.51 -8.20
N ALA A 185 -10.59 11.76 -7.93
CA ALA A 185 -10.02 12.92 -8.64
C ALA A 185 -8.50 12.98 -8.47
N THR A 186 -7.99 12.72 -7.27
CA THR A 186 -6.54 12.63 -7.00
C THR A 186 -5.89 11.48 -7.78
N VAL A 187 -6.53 10.30 -7.85
CA VAL A 187 -6.05 9.16 -8.66
C VAL A 187 -5.92 9.54 -10.13
N VAL A 188 -6.97 10.16 -10.68
CA VAL A 188 -6.97 10.60 -12.08
C VAL A 188 -5.90 11.67 -12.33
N ALA A 189 -5.79 12.66 -11.44
CA ALA A 189 -4.76 13.69 -11.54
C ALA A 189 -3.34 13.10 -11.51
N ILE A 190 -3.06 12.17 -10.59
CA ILE A 190 -1.76 11.48 -10.52
C ILE A 190 -1.49 10.71 -11.82
N ALA A 191 -2.46 9.93 -12.32
CA ALA A 191 -2.29 9.16 -13.54
C ALA A 191 -1.99 10.04 -14.76
N LEU A 192 -2.71 11.17 -14.89
CA LEU A 192 -2.54 12.08 -16.01
C LEU A 192 -1.29 12.97 -15.88
N LEU A 193 -0.85 13.31 -14.68
CA LEU A 193 0.35 14.13 -14.48
C LEU A 193 1.64 13.30 -14.54
N THR A 194 1.57 11.98 -14.38
CA THR A 194 2.76 11.12 -14.37
C THR A 194 3.59 11.21 -15.66
N PRO A 195 3.04 11.11 -16.90
CA PRO A 195 3.86 11.17 -18.09
C PRO A 195 4.67 12.47 -18.20
N PRO A 196 4.10 13.68 -18.12
CA PRO A 196 4.90 14.91 -18.24
C PRO A 196 5.89 15.10 -17.10
N LEU A 197 5.55 14.73 -15.86
CA LEU A 197 6.47 14.83 -14.72
C LEU A 197 7.67 13.90 -14.92
N TYR A 198 7.44 12.69 -15.36
CA TYR A 198 8.50 11.70 -15.52
C TYR A 198 9.39 11.94 -16.74
N THR A 199 8.84 12.47 -17.84
CA THR A 199 9.57 12.57 -19.12
C THR A 199 10.20 13.92 -19.35
N THR A 200 9.51 15.01 -19.01
CA THR A 200 9.89 16.37 -19.42
C THR A 200 10.18 17.34 -18.27
N TRP A 201 9.58 17.11 -17.10
CA TRP A 201 9.76 18.03 -15.98
C TRP A 201 11.14 17.84 -15.33
N ARG A 202 11.99 18.86 -15.38
CA ARG A 202 13.34 18.86 -14.83
C ARG A 202 13.63 20.22 -14.21
N PRO A 203 13.09 20.49 -13.01
CA PRO A 203 13.25 21.79 -12.36
C PRO A 203 14.69 21.95 -11.83
N THR A 204 15.39 22.97 -12.28
CA THR A 204 16.74 23.30 -11.80
C THR A 204 16.75 23.96 -10.43
N TRP A 205 15.60 24.48 -9.99
CA TRP A 205 15.41 25.15 -8.71
C TRP A 205 15.10 24.20 -7.55
N LEU A 206 14.71 22.98 -7.84
CA LEU A 206 14.36 21.97 -6.83
C LEU A 206 15.57 21.08 -6.53
N PRO A 207 15.95 20.88 -5.25
CA PRO A 207 16.98 19.90 -4.89
C PRO A 207 16.62 18.52 -5.40
N TRP A 208 17.58 17.81 -5.98
CA TRP A 208 17.36 16.52 -6.61
C TRP A 208 16.84 15.46 -5.63
N GLU A 209 17.18 15.58 -4.35
CA GLU A 209 16.68 14.70 -3.27
C GLU A 209 15.16 14.80 -3.14
N ILE A 210 14.58 16.00 -3.35
CA ILE A 210 13.12 16.22 -3.31
C ILE A 210 12.49 15.83 -4.66
N GLU A 211 13.11 16.24 -5.78
CA GLU A 211 12.65 15.89 -7.12
C GLU A 211 12.48 14.38 -7.28
N SER A 212 13.46 13.60 -6.80
CA SER A 212 13.43 12.14 -6.86
C SER A 212 12.27 11.49 -6.08
N TYR A 213 11.77 12.16 -5.04
CA TYR A 213 10.54 11.74 -4.37
C TYR A 213 9.29 12.00 -5.21
N VAL A 214 9.29 13.03 -6.05
CA VAL A 214 8.13 13.38 -6.87
C VAL A 214 8.00 12.44 -8.06
N ASP A 215 9.03 12.35 -8.90
CA ASP A 215 8.98 11.67 -10.19
C ASP A 215 10.07 10.61 -10.40
N GLY A 216 10.93 10.35 -9.42
CA GLY A 216 12.03 9.40 -9.50
C GLY A 216 13.25 9.89 -10.25
N CYS A 217 13.22 11.13 -10.77
CA CYS A 217 14.35 11.74 -11.45
C CYS A 217 15.33 12.36 -10.46
N HIS A 218 16.50 12.70 -10.95
CA HIS A 218 17.43 13.60 -10.29
C HIS A 218 18.29 14.32 -11.32
N ASN A 219 18.66 15.56 -11.03
CA ASN A 219 19.42 16.43 -11.92
C ASN A 219 20.91 16.07 -12.05
N LEU A 220 21.28 14.80 -11.88
CA LEU A 220 22.66 14.32 -11.97
C LEU A 220 23.00 13.76 -13.37
N GLY A 221 22.11 13.89 -14.36
CA GLY A 221 22.34 13.43 -15.72
C GLY A 221 22.37 11.92 -15.90
N ALA A 222 22.15 11.12 -14.84
CA ALA A 222 22.06 9.68 -14.90
C ALA A 222 20.64 9.22 -15.28
N PRO A 223 20.46 8.04 -15.90
CA PRO A 223 19.16 7.42 -16.03
C PRO A 223 18.52 7.28 -14.64
N GLN A 224 17.20 7.40 -14.56
CA GLN A 224 16.49 7.35 -13.27
C GLN A 224 16.75 6.03 -12.55
N PRO A 225 17.53 6.02 -11.47
CA PRO A 225 17.90 4.77 -10.80
C PRO A 225 16.81 4.30 -9.85
N TRP A 226 15.79 5.14 -9.54
CA TRP A 226 14.85 4.89 -8.47
C TRP A 226 13.45 4.60 -9.00
N LEU A 227 13.00 3.38 -8.72
CA LEU A 227 11.74 2.85 -9.23
C LEU A 227 10.52 3.39 -8.47
N PHE A 228 10.71 3.84 -7.21
CA PHE A 228 9.61 4.27 -6.36
C PHE A 228 9.65 5.80 -6.19
N CYS A 229 8.55 6.45 -6.57
CA CYS A 229 8.33 7.88 -6.43
C CYS A 229 6.83 8.15 -6.20
N MET A 230 6.45 9.40 -5.93
CA MET A 230 5.04 9.72 -5.67
C MET A 230 4.18 9.53 -6.92
N PHE A 231 4.70 9.83 -8.11
CA PHE A 231 4.03 9.65 -9.40
C PHE A 231 4.61 8.44 -10.15
N PRO A 232 3.81 7.42 -10.45
CA PRO A 232 2.36 7.23 -10.19
C PRO A 232 2.01 6.51 -8.88
N TRP A 233 3.00 6.13 -8.05
CA TRP A 233 2.83 5.13 -7.01
C TRP A 233 1.81 5.53 -5.93
N SER A 234 1.78 6.80 -5.50
CA SER A 234 0.78 7.29 -4.54
C SER A 234 -0.66 7.12 -5.02
N GLY A 235 -0.90 7.13 -6.34
CA GLY A 235 -2.22 6.90 -6.93
C GLY A 235 -2.84 5.57 -6.48
N PHE A 236 -2.04 4.50 -6.29
CA PHE A 236 -2.54 3.23 -5.77
C PHE A 236 -3.03 3.34 -4.32
N ALA A 237 -2.38 4.16 -3.49
CA ALA A 237 -2.82 4.40 -2.13
C ALA A 237 -4.15 5.19 -2.10
N PHE A 238 -4.30 6.21 -2.95
CA PHE A 238 -5.56 6.94 -3.07
C PHE A 238 -6.69 6.09 -3.67
N ALA A 239 -6.40 5.19 -4.62
CA ALA A 239 -7.37 4.21 -5.10
C ALA A 239 -7.83 3.28 -3.96
N GLY A 240 -6.90 2.84 -3.11
CA GLY A 240 -7.19 2.09 -1.89
C GLY A 240 -8.02 2.88 -0.88
N LEU A 241 -7.76 4.19 -0.72
CA LEU A 241 -8.57 5.08 0.12
C LEU A 241 -10.01 5.15 -0.38
N ALA A 242 -10.23 5.37 -1.68
CA ALA A 242 -11.56 5.41 -2.28
C ALA A 242 -12.30 4.07 -2.10
N ALA A 243 -11.65 2.95 -2.44
CA ALA A 243 -12.21 1.62 -2.25
C ALA A 243 -12.54 1.33 -0.78
N GLY A 244 -11.65 1.68 0.15
CA GLY A 244 -11.84 1.52 1.58
C GLY A 244 -12.97 2.39 2.13
N ALA A 245 -13.09 3.66 1.68
CA ALA A 245 -14.17 4.55 2.07
C ALA A 245 -15.54 3.99 1.67
N ILE A 246 -15.66 3.44 0.46
CA ILE A 246 -16.86 2.75 0.00
C ILE A 246 -17.10 1.49 0.86
N LEU A 247 -16.12 0.60 0.97
CA LEU A 247 -16.24 -0.72 1.61
C LEU A 247 -16.63 -0.63 3.09
N PHE A 248 -16.14 0.38 3.80
CA PHE A 248 -16.41 0.56 5.23
C PHE A 248 -17.54 1.54 5.53
N SER A 249 -18.26 2.03 4.53
CA SER A 249 -19.53 2.74 4.70
C SER A 249 -20.58 1.80 5.28
N ASP A 250 -21.57 2.34 5.99
CA ASP A 250 -22.61 1.52 6.66
C ASP A 250 -23.42 0.68 5.66
N ARG A 251 -23.71 1.25 4.48
CA ARG A 251 -24.39 0.50 3.42
C ARG A 251 -23.58 -0.69 2.90
N ALA A 252 -22.30 -0.48 2.63
CA ALA A 252 -21.45 -1.53 2.07
C ALA A 252 -21.11 -2.61 3.10
N ARG A 253 -21.03 -2.26 4.39
CA ARG A 253 -20.82 -3.24 5.46
C ARG A 253 -21.92 -4.29 5.53
N ALA A 254 -23.16 -3.89 5.34
CA ALA A 254 -24.30 -4.81 5.29
C ALA A 254 -24.25 -5.73 4.04
N ARG A 255 -23.54 -5.30 2.97
CA ARG A 255 -23.50 -5.96 1.66
C ARG A 255 -22.08 -6.12 1.11
N THR A 256 -21.12 -6.45 1.98
CA THR A 256 -19.68 -6.51 1.63
C THR A 256 -19.39 -7.36 0.40
N ALA A 257 -20.01 -8.54 0.28
CA ALA A 257 -19.82 -9.42 -0.88
C ALA A 257 -20.29 -8.77 -2.19
N GLN A 258 -21.44 -8.10 -2.16
CA GLN A 258 -21.99 -7.38 -3.31
C GLN A 258 -21.10 -6.18 -3.69
N THR A 259 -20.62 -5.42 -2.71
CA THR A 259 -19.70 -4.29 -2.95
C THR A 259 -18.41 -4.75 -3.61
N LEU A 260 -17.82 -5.86 -3.14
CA LEU A 260 -16.61 -6.41 -3.73
C LEU A 260 -16.86 -7.04 -5.10
N ALA A 261 -18.06 -7.60 -5.36
CA ALA A 261 -18.46 -8.04 -6.71
C ALA A 261 -18.54 -6.85 -7.68
N TRP A 262 -19.07 -5.70 -7.23
CA TRP A 262 -19.00 -4.46 -8.03
C TRP A 262 -17.57 -3.99 -8.26
N PHE A 263 -16.68 -4.11 -7.26
CA PHE A 263 -15.25 -3.81 -7.48
C PHE A 263 -14.64 -4.72 -8.53
N ALA A 264 -14.99 -6.01 -8.54
CA ALA A 264 -14.52 -6.93 -9.58
C ALA A 264 -15.04 -6.54 -10.97
N ALA A 265 -16.32 -6.18 -11.09
CA ALA A 265 -16.91 -5.74 -12.35
C ALA A 265 -16.26 -4.43 -12.87
N ILE A 266 -16.08 -3.44 -11.98
CA ILE A 266 -15.40 -2.17 -12.30
C ILE A 266 -13.93 -2.47 -12.67
N GLY A 267 -13.26 -3.35 -11.94
CA GLY A 267 -11.89 -3.75 -12.21
C GLY A 267 -11.73 -4.42 -13.56
N ALA A 268 -12.62 -5.36 -13.91
CA ALA A 268 -12.63 -6.00 -15.22
C ALA A 268 -12.89 -4.99 -16.35
N ALA A 269 -13.86 -4.08 -16.17
CA ALA A 269 -14.14 -3.01 -17.13
C ALA A 269 -12.92 -2.09 -17.30
N ALA A 270 -12.26 -1.68 -16.21
CA ALA A 270 -11.06 -0.86 -16.26
C ALA A 270 -9.91 -1.53 -17.03
N ILE A 271 -9.71 -2.83 -16.85
CA ILE A 271 -8.71 -3.61 -17.59
C ILE A 271 -9.04 -3.63 -19.10
N LEU A 272 -10.31 -3.89 -19.45
CA LEU A 272 -10.73 -3.94 -20.84
C LEU A 272 -10.62 -2.57 -21.52
N ILE A 273 -11.08 -1.50 -20.84
CA ILE A 273 -10.98 -0.13 -21.34
C ILE A 273 -9.51 0.27 -21.52
N ALA A 274 -8.65 -0.01 -20.53
CA ALA A 274 -7.23 0.28 -20.61
C ALA A 274 -6.57 -0.36 -21.82
N ARG A 275 -6.88 -1.64 -22.06
CA ARG A 275 -6.36 -2.37 -23.25
C ARG A 275 -6.91 -1.79 -24.54
N GLN A 276 -8.19 -1.44 -24.60
CA GLN A 276 -8.78 -0.84 -25.79
C GLN A 276 -8.17 0.53 -26.11
N LEU A 277 -7.96 1.37 -25.09
CA LEU A 277 -7.31 2.67 -25.24
C LEU A 277 -5.86 2.53 -25.71
N ASP A 278 -5.14 1.54 -25.19
CA ASP A 278 -3.75 1.28 -25.59
C ASP A 278 -3.60 0.84 -27.05
N HIS A 279 -4.61 0.16 -27.61
CA HIS A 279 -4.68 -0.23 -29.03
C HIS A 279 -5.31 0.85 -29.94
N SER A 280 -5.83 1.93 -29.35
CA SER A 280 -6.44 3.01 -30.11
C SER A 280 -5.39 4.01 -30.63
N SER A 281 -5.77 4.79 -31.65
CA SER A 281 -4.95 5.90 -32.14
C SER A 281 -4.96 7.12 -31.21
N LEU A 282 -5.71 7.08 -30.11
CA LEU A 282 -5.81 8.18 -29.15
C LEU A 282 -4.55 8.23 -28.27
N GLN A 283 -3.60 9.07 -28.63
CA GLN A 283 -2.40 9.32 -27.82
C GLN A 283 -2.50 10.68 -27.17
N LEU A 284 -2.62 10.68 -25.81
CA LEU A 284 -2.64 11.92 -25.04
C LEU A 284 -1.26 12.56 -24.88
N TYR A 285 -0.20 11.78 -25.01
CA TYR A 285 1.19 12.20 -24.79
C TYR A 285 2.06 11.75 -25.94
N SER A 286 2.94 12.62 -26.41
CA SER A 286 3.91 12.33 -27.46
C SER A 286 4.99 11.34 -27.03
N THR A 287 5.29 11.29 -25.73
CA THR A 287 6.32 10.45 -25.15
C THR A 287 5.82 9.89 -23.82
N TYR A 288 5.80 8.58 -23.68
CA TYR A 288 5.56 7.90 -22.40
C TYR A 288 6.13 6.47 -22.44
N ASP A 289 6.48 5.96 -21.26
CA ASP A 289 6.87 4.57 -21.08
C ASP A 289 5.64 3.79 -20.60
N TYR A 290 5.23 2.78 -21.40
CA TYR A 290 4.04 1.97 -21.09
C TYR A 290 4.09 1.39 -19.66
N TRP A 291 5.24 0.84 -19.27
CA TRP A 291 5.38 0.10 -18.02
C TRP A 291 5.48 0.99 -16.78
N HIS A 292 5.95 2.23 -16.92
CA HIS A 292 6.23 3.11 -15.79
C HIS A 292 5.28 4.30 -15.71
N THR A 293 4.93 4.90 -16.83
CA THR A 293 4.23 6.20 -16.83
C THR A 293 2.86 6.17 -17.48
N SER A 294 2.51 5.10 -18.24
CA SER A 294 1.24 5.04 -18.97
C SER A 294 0.02 5.10 -18.05
N PRO A 295 -0.91 6.05 -18.27
CA PRO A 295 -2.19 6.07 -17.57
C PRO A 295 -3.02 4.81 -17.81
N ASN A 296 -2.93 4.20 -19.01
CA ASN A 296 -3.63 2.98 -19.35
C ASN A 296 -3.11 1.80 -18.52
N PHE A 297 -1.79 1.66 -18.41
CA PHE A 297 -1.19 0.61 -17.58
C PHE A 297 -1.48 0.83 -16.09
N PHE A 298 -1.47 2.08 -15.63
CA PHE A 298 -1.88 2.41 -14.26
C PHE A 298 -3.35 2.00 -14.01
N MET A 299 -4.28 2.36 -14.91
CA MET A 299 -5.69 1.99 -14.82
C MET A 299 -5.88 0.46 -14.82
N MET A 300 -5.15 -0.26 -15.68
CA MET A 300 -5.15 -1.72 -15.71
C MET A 300 -4.71 -2.31 -14.37
N ARG A 301 -3.65 -1.78 -13.76
CA ARG A 301 -3.18 -2.22 -12.43
C ARG A 301 -4.23 -1.97 -11.35
N VAL A 302 -4.85 -0.79 -11.31
CA VAL A 302 -5.95 -0.52 -10.36
C VAL A 302 -7.09 -1.51 -10.56
N GLY A 303 -7.45 -1.82 -11.82
CA GLY A 303 -8.45 -2.84 -12.15
C GLY A 303 -8.07 -4.22 -11.60
N MET A 304 -6.81 -4.63 -11.75
CA MET A 304 -6.29 -5.89 -11.20
C MET A 304 -6.38 -5.92 -9.67
N LEU A 305 -6.07 -4.81 -8.99
CA LEU A 305 -6.15 -4.74 -7.52
C LEU A 305 -7.57 -4.90 -7.01
N LEU A 306 -8.57 -4.30 -7.69
CA LEU A 306 -9.99 -4.45 -7.37
C LEU A 306 -10.45 -5.90 -7.57
N LEU A 307 -10.02 -6.54 -8.66
CA LEU A 307 -10.32 -7.94 -8.95
C LEU A 307 -9.67 -8.88 -7.93
N ILE A 308 -8.40 -8.68 -7.58
CA ILE A 308 -7.69 -9.44 -6.55
C ILE A 308 -8.38 -9.28 -5.20
N ALA A 309 -8.84 -8.09 -4.83
CA ALA A 309 -9.57 -7.88 -3.58
C ALA A 309 -10.84 -8.73 -3.49
N PHE A 310 -11.61 -8.81 -4.58
CA PHE A 310 -12.78 -9.70 -4.65
C PHE A 310 -12.40 -11.16 -4.58
N LEU A 311 -11.43 -11.61 -5.39
CA LEU A 311 -11.00 -13.01 -5.44
C LEU A 311 -10.48 -13.50 -4.08
N VAL A 312 -9.67 -12.69 -3.41
CA VAL A 312 -9.15 -13.03 -2.07
C VAL A 312 -10.27 -13.02 -1.03
N TYR A 313 -11.19 -12.06 -1.10
CA TYR A 313 -12.36 -12.09 -0.21
C TYR A 313 -13.21 -13.33 -0.44
N ALA A 314 -13.49 -13.67 -1.70
CA ALA A 314 -14.24 -14.88 -2.07
C ALA A 314 -13.55 -16.15 -1.56
N TRP A 315 -12.24 -16.24 -1.77
CA TRP A 315 -11.42 -17.33 -1.25
C TRP A 315 -11.51 -17.44 0.28
N CYS A 316 -11.34 -16.33 0.99
CA CYS A 316 -11.43 -16.31 2.45
C CYS A 316 -12.85 -16.60 2.96
N ARG A 317 -13.89 -16.25 2.21
CA ARG A 317 -15.30 -16.39 2.62
C ARG A 317 -15.88 -17.77 2.33
N TRP A 318 -15.51 -18.37 1.19
CA TRP A 318 -16.10 -19.60 0.67
C TRP A 318 -15.08 -20.72 0.46
N GLY A 319 -13.79 -20.43 0.52
CA GLY A 319 -12.71 -21.39 0.33
C GLY A 319 -12.25 -22.08 1.62
N LEU A 320 -11.08 -22.70 1.54
CA LEU A 320 -10.46 -23.45 2.63
C LEU A 320 -10.17 -22.60 3.88
N ALA A 321 -9.99 -21.30 3.72
CA ALA A 321 -9.71 -20.39 4.84
C ALA A 321 -10.86 -20.26 5.84
N THR A 322 -12.11 -20.52 5.42
CA THR A 322 -13.29 -20.47 6.29
C THR A 322 -13.61 -21.81 6.93
N ARG A 323 -13.12 -22.90 6.38
CA ARG A 323 -13.30 -24.26 6.94
C ARG A 323 -12.26 -24.62 8.00
N GLY A 324 -11.76 -23.59 8.72
CA GLY A 324 -10.81 -23.76 9.80
C GLY A 324 -9.37 -23.42 9.43
N ALA A 325 -9.13 -22.32 8.72
CA ALA A 325 -7.78 -21.80 8.45
C ALA A 325 -6.75 -22.91 8.13
N GLY A 326 -7.10 -23.78 7.18
CA GLY A 326 -6.38 -25.02 6.91
C GLY A 326 -6.65 -26.11 7.97
N ILE A 327 -6.09 -27.29 7.76
CA ILE A 327 -6.25 -28.49 8.61
C ILE A 327 -5.87 -28.22 10.09
N TRP A 328 -5.17 -27.10 10.38
CA TRP A 328 -4.58 -26.76 11.68
C TRP A 328 -5.02 -25.39 12.23
N GLY A 329 -6.02 -24.73 11.66
CA GLY A 329 -6.39 -23.36 12.08
C GLY A 329 -5.33 -22.29 11.77
N PHE A 330 -4.35 -22.59 10.89
CA PHE A 330 -3.21 -21.75 10.57
C PHE A 330 -3.15 -21.42 9.06
N SER A 331 -2.96 -20.14 8.73
CA SER A 331 -2.75 -19.67 7.35
C SER A 331 -1.40 -18.98 7.23
N PRO A 332 -0.44 -19.56 6.46
CA PRO A 332 0.88 -18.93 6.25
C PRO A 332 0.79 -17.53 5.67
N LEU A 333 -0.14 -17.28 4.74
CA LEU A 333 -0.32 -15.97 4.13
C LEU A 333 -0.84 -14.94 5.12
N ILE A 334 -1.82 -15.28 5.96
CA ILE A 334 -2.28 -14.38 7.03
C ILE A 334 -1.12 -14.07 7.98
N GLN A 335 -0.33 -15.08 8.34
CA GLN A 335 0.82 -14.94 9.23
C GLN A 335 1.87 -13.97 8.65
N LEU A 336 2.27 -14.14 7.39
CA LEU A 336 3.18 -13.25 6.68
C LEU A 336 2.60 -11.84 6.57
N GLY A 337 1.33 -11.71 6.25
CA GLY A 337 0.65 -10.42 6.14
C GLY A 337 0.61 -9.62 7.43
N GLN A 338 0.49 -10.29 8.58
CA GLN A 338 0.52 -9.64 9.90
C GLN A 338 1.91 -9.10 10.27
N ALA A 339 2.96 -9.67 9.71
CA ALA A 339 4.35 -9.26 9.93
C ALA A 339 5.00 -8.62 8.68
N SER A 340 4.19 -8.16 7.72
CA SER A 340 4.65 -7.75 6.39
C SER A 340 5.82 -6.75 6.39
N LEU A 341 5.83 -5.77 7.29
CA LEU A 341 6.94 -4.81 7.41
C LEU A 341 8.24 -5.48 7.85
N LEU A 342 8.18 -6.41 8.82
CA LEU A 342 9.37 -7.13 9.28
C LEU A 342 9.92 -8.02 8.19
N VAL A 343 9.06 -8.81 7.53
CA VAL A 343 9.51 -9.72 6.47
C VAL A 343 9.97 -8.96 5.23
N TYR A 344 9.38 -7.78 4.93
CA TYR A 344 9.90 -6.86 3.92
C TYR A 344 11.34 -6.44 4.25
N TRP A 345 11.57 -5.96 5.46
CA TRP A 345 12.86 -5.45 5.88
C TRP A 345 13.95 -6.52 5.83
N VAL A 346 13.67 -7.68 6.40
CA VAL A 346 14.69 -8.72 6.57
C VAL A 346 15.00 -9.43 5.25
N HIS A 347 13.99 -9.76 4.41
CA HIS A 347 14.27 -10.53 3.20
C HIS A 347 15.19 -9.81 2.21
N ILE A 348 15.16 -8.47 2.14
CA ILE A 348 16.03 -7.68 1.25
C ILE A 348 17.50 -7.98 1.55
N GLU A 349 17.87 -8.06 2.81
CA GLU A 349 19.26 -8.36 3.22
C GLU A 349 19.72 -9.76 2.79
N PHE A 350 18.81 -10.74 2.83
CA PHE A 350 19.08 -12.12 2.46
C PHE A 350 18.96 -12.41 0.96
N VAL A 351 18.44 -11.45 0.20
CA VAL A 351 18.28 -11.57 -1.27
C VAL A 351 19.25 -10.64 -2.01
N TYR A 352 19.28 -9.36 -1.65
CA TYR A 352 20.11 -8.33 -2.32
C TYR A 352 21.29 -7.87 -1.48
N GLY A 353 21.19 -7.97 -0.15
CA GLY A 353 22.20 -7.47 0.77
C GLY A 353 23.48 -8.31 0.81
N ARG A 354 24.32 -8.00 1.79
CA ARG A 354 25.58 -8.72 2.03
C ARG A 354 25.36 -10.16 2.49
N PHE A 355 24.22 -10.44 3.08
CA PHE A 355 23.85 -11.77 3.60
C PHE A 355 23.07 -12.60 2.57
N SER A 356 23.19 -12.28 1.27
CA SER A 356 22.50 -13.03 0.21
C SER A 356 22.86 -14.52 0.30
N ILE A 357 21.82 -15.36 0.39
CA ILE A 357 21.99 -16.82 0.55
C ILE A 357 22.48 -17.52 -0.72
N LEU A 358 22.33 -16.88 -1.87
CA LEU A 358 22.82 -17.36 -3.16
C LEU A 358 23.65 -16.28 -3.85
N PRO A 359 24.61 -16.67 -4.71
CA PRO A 359 25.40 -15.73 -5.48
C PRO A 359 24.51 -14.96 -6.47
N LYS A 360 24.77 -13.65 -6.56
CA LYS A 360 23.99 -12.74 -7.41
C LYS A 360 24.28 -12.99 -8.89
N ARG A 361 23.22 -13.04 -9.71
CA ARG A 361 23.27 -13.21 -11.17
C ARG A 361 24.07 -14.42 -11.66
N ALA A 362 24.08 -15.51 -10.87
CA ALA A 362 24.99 -16.64 -11.11
C ALA A 362 24.30 -18.01 -11.16
N VAL A 363 23.02 -18.13 -10.77
CA VAL A 363 22.38 -19.44 -10.64
C VAL A 363 21.26 -19.66 -11.67
N GLY A 364 20.95 -20.95 -11.92
CA GLY A 364 19.82 -21.35 -12.76
C GLY A 364 18.49 -21.33 -12.03
N ILE A 365 17.38 -21.54 -12.80
CA ILE A 365 16.00 -21.45 -12.29
C ILE A 365 15.77 -22.39 -11.11
N ALA A 366 16.19 -23.67 -11.19
CA ALA A 366 15.95 -24.64 -10.14
C ALA A 366 16.61 -24.24 -8.80
N THR A 367 17.85 -23.73 -8.84
CA THR A 367 18.57 -23.27 -7.64
C THR A 367 17.93 -22.00 -7.06
N ALA A 368 17.58 -21.04 -7.91
CA ALA A 368 16.89 -19.83 -7.47
C ALA A 368 15.51 -20.14 -6.86
N SER A 369 14.76 -21.11 -7.43
CA SER A 369 13.47 -21.54 -6.88
C SER A 369 13.60 -22.24 -5.54
N ARG A 370 14.67 -23.02 -5.33
CA ARG A 370 14.99 -23.61 -4.01
C ARG A 370 15.26 -22.49 -3.00
N GLY A 371 16.12 -21.53 -3.34
CA GLY A 371 16.39 -20.38 -2.48
C GLY A 371 15.13 -19.56 -2.17
N LEU A 372 14.22 -19.40 -3.12
CA LEU A 372 12.91 -18.77 -2.88
C LEU A 372 12.08 -19.52 -1.81
N ILE A 373 12.06 -20.85 -1.87
CA ILE A 373 11.36 -21.67 -0.86
C ILE A 373 12.02 -21.46 0.51
N GLU A 374 13.35 -21.46 0.57
CA GLU A 374 14.11 -21.21 1.80
C GLU A 374 13.80 -19.82 2.39
N ILE A 375 13.78 -18.76 1.56
CA ILE A 375 13.36 -17.41 1.98
C ILE A 375 11.92 -17.41 2.49
N CYS A 376 10.98 -18.04 1.78
CA CYS A 376 9.58 -18.10 2.22
C CYS A 376 9.44 -18.79 3.58
N LEU A 377 10.12 -19.91 3.78
CA LEU A 377 10.11 -20.64 5.06
C LEU A 377 10.77 -19.82 6.17
N PHE A 378 11.92 -19.22 5.91
CA PHE A 378 12.63 -18.38 6.88
C PHE A 378 11.77 -17.18 7.30
N MET A 379 11.16 -16.47 6.34
CA MET A 379 10.27 -15.35 6.64
C MET A 379 9.00 -15.79 7.38
N LEU A 380 8.48 -16.97 7.09
CA LEU A 380 7.34 -17.53 7.81
C LEU A 380 7.72 -17.81 9.28
N VAL A 381 8.84 -18.46 9.55
CA VAL A 381 9.34 -18.70 10.91
C VAL A 381 9.57 -17.38 11.64
N LEU A 382 10.21 -16.41 11.00
CA LEU A 382 10.46 -15.08 11.58
C LEU A 382 9.15 -14.37 11.95
N SER A 383 8.14 -14.46 11.08
CA SER A 383 6.82 -13.88 11.32
C SER A 383 6.10 -14.56 12.50
N MET A 384 6.25 -15.89 12.65
CA MET A 384 5.70 -16.64 13.78
C MET A 384 6.38 -16.27 15.10
N LEU A 385 7.70 -16.15 15.11
CA LEU A 385 8.46 -15.70 16.28
C LEU A 385 8.00 -14.30 16.72
N ARG A 386 7.85 -13.36 15.77
CA ARG A 386 7.38 -12.02 16.08
C ARG A 386 6.00 -12.00 16.73
N THR A 387 5.07 -12.85 16.30
CA THR A 387 3.69 -12.84 16.81
C THR A 387 3.53 -13.62 18.12
N ARG A 388 4.42 -14.58 18.40
CA ARG A 388 4.41 -15.38 19.63
C ARG A 388 5.13 -14.72 20.81
N ILE A 389 6.10 -13.84 20.53
CA ILE A 389 6.82 -13.12 21.59
C ILE A 389 5.93 -12.03 22.16
N ASP A 390 5.66 -12.08 23.44
CA ASP A 390 5.03 -10.97 24.18
C ASP A 390 6.05 -9.86 24.45
N TRP A 391 6.18 -8.97 23.48
CA TRP A 391 7.09 -7.83 23.56
C TRP A 391 6.79 -6.87 24.70
N LYS A 392 5.57 -6.88 25.26
CA LYS A 392 5.21 -6.03 26.39
C LYS A 392 5.84 -6.57 27.67
N SER A 393 5.70 -7.87 27.92
CA SER A 393 6.32 -8.50 29.08
C SER A 393 7.84 -8.44 29.01
N LEU A 394 8.43 -8.64 27.82
CA LEU A 394 9.87 -8.53 27.62
C LEU A 394 10.40 -7.12 27.87
N ARG A 395 9.71 -6.08 27.38
CA ARG A 395 10.09 -4.67 27.66
C ARG A 395 9.98 -4.32 29.13
N LEU A 396 8.96 -4.81 29.83
CA LEU A 396 8.81 -4.59 31.27
C LEU A 396 9.92 -5.28 32.06
N ALA A 397 10.25 -6.53 31.69
CA ALA A 397 11.34 -7.27 32.30
C ALA A 397 12.72 -6.62 32.08
N LEU A 398 12.98 -6.11 30.86
CA LEU A 398 14.20 -5.36 30.56
C LEU A 398 14.29 -4.04 31.33
N ARG A 399 13.20 -3.28 31.42
CA ARG A 399 13.15 -2.04 32.21
C ARG A 399 13.37 -2.30 33.71
N ALA A 400 12.78 -3.36 34.23
CA ALA A 400 12.98 -3.77 35.62
C ALA A 400 14.45 -4.17 35.91
N ARG A 401 15.15 -4.80 34.95
CA ARG A 401 16.59 -5.12 35.08
C ARG A 401 17.49 -3.89 35.01
N ILE A 402 17.15 -2.90 34.17
CA ILE A 402 17.93 -1.65 34.03
C ILE A 402 17.73 -0.73 35.26
N SER A 403 16.57 -0.82 35.93
CA SER A 403 16.24 -0.02 37.12
C SER A 403 16.70 -0.62 38.45
N GLN A 404 17.29 -1.82 38.46
CA GLN A 404 17.96 -2.36 39.65
C GLN A 404 19.33 -1.71 39.78
N PRO A 405 19.65 -0.95 40.84
CA PRO A 405 21.01 -0.47 41.08
C PRO A 405 21.92 -1.68 41.21
N ALA A 406 23.09 -1.60 40.56
CA ALA A 406 24.16 -2.57 40.72
C ALA A 406 24.54 -2.55 42.23
N GLY A 407 24.19 -3.62 42.94
CA GLY A 407 24.57 -3.86 44.33
C GLY A 407 26.04 -4.23 44.45
#